data_342a751de4575b33c3f20d9e16478068
#
_entry.id   342a751de4575b33c3f20d9e16478068
#
_cell.length_a   1.000
_cell.length_b   1.000
_cell.length_c   1.000
_cell.angle_alpha   90.00
_cell.angle_beta   90.00
_cell.angle_gamma   90.00
#
_symmetry.space_group_name_H-M   'P 1'
#
loop_
_entity.id
_entity.type
_entity.pdbx_description
1 polymer ?
#
loop_
_entity_poly.entity_id
_entity_poly.type
_entity_poly.pdbx_seq_one_letter_code
_entity_poly.pdbx_strand_id
1 'polypeptide(L)'
;MRAPLMRAPLAAAIPALLACVALPAGLSAQEPGGQIPGVELTLLYENLYIPPLAILPFRTTGDNPETGALVHGIVARDLDYSDRFRIIDSLPALWSDQQGVQYAFWDQYGVDWLLIGTVERVAGARYLSVELHDIVTAAQRARGRFPLPAPDDPGFRMAVHRVSDEIVTWATGEQGMAATQIAFSMPALGDPGSTEIYLVDSDGANRRRLTWDADIAISPAWSPDGSRIAYTSYKTGVPRIYEIELATGTTRAIGPPGDAQQHMAVYHPHGGEMALILMGRGAEGLVTYNIRDACCLRQPVGGRSQNSQPSYSHDGSLLAFVSNRLGSATPQVYVVPSEGGTPELLSPYRFGQGGWFADPDWSPIANQLAFAGGIADRRTPGRYHIFIADRDVGDNRLIQLTREGNNEDPSWAPDGRHLGFRSERRNGMGVSVVDAATGRTRVLVAGVDAEDIDWSPTLRGSGQVRRSPGNLPREGR
;
A
#
# COMPACT_ATOMS: atom_id res chain seq x y z
N MET A 1 -69.18 -51.55 -34.74
CA MET A 1 -70.59 -51.38 -34.29
C MET A 1 -70.70 -50.04 -33.56
N ARG A 2 -71.28 -49.09 -34.23
CA ARG A 2 -72.28 -48.10 -33.84
C ARG A 2 -72.07 -47.33 -32.50
N ALA A 3 -71.97 -46.03 -32.70
CA ALA A 3 -72.23 -44.92 -31.76
C ALA A 3 -73.67 -44.96 -31.20
N PRO A 4 -74.06 -44.13 -30.24
CA PRO A 4 -74.50 -42.78 -30.59
C PRO A 4 -74.19 -41.65 -29.60
N LEU A 5 -74.20 -40.48 -30.21
CA LEU A 5 -74.41 -39.08 -29.79
C LEU A 5 -75.40 -38.86 -28.62
N MET A 6 -75.12 -37.85 -27.79
CA MET A 6 -76.21 -36.93 -27.36
C MET A 6 -75.65 -35.55 -26.95
N ARG A 7 -76.39 -34.55 -27.23
CA ARG A 7 -76.29 -33.13 -27.40
C ARG A 7 -76.11 -32.29 -26.13
N ALA A 8 -75.61 -31.11 -26.35
CA ALA A 8 -75.41 -29.92 -25.48
C ALA A 8 -76.75 -29.35 -24.93
N PRO A 9 -76.66 -28.36 -23.99
CA PRO A 9 -77.03 -27.01 -24.44
C PRO A 9 -76.12 -25.89 -24.02
N LEU A 10 -76.24 -24.76 -24.76
CA LEU A 10 -75.71 -23.47 -24.67
C LEU A 10 -75.88 -22.77 -23.31
N ALA A 11 -74.91 -22.00 -22.85
CA ALA A 11 -75.09 -20.80 -22.04
C ALA A 11 -74.09 -19.78 -22.37
N ALA A 12 -74.52 -18.55 -22.39
CA ALA A 12 -73.97 -17.34 -23.06
C ALA A 12 -72.59 -16.85 -22.61
N ALA A 13 -71.85 -16.32 -23.61
CA ALA A 13 -70.64 -15.65 -23.48
C ALA A 13 -70.77 -14.14 -23.09
N ILE A 14 -70.00 -13.66 -22.18
CA ILE A 14 -69.75 -12.23 -21.96
C ILE A 14 -68.24 -12.04 -22.30
N PRO A 15 -67.83 -11.14 -23.24
CA PRO A 15 -66.42 -10.90 -23.53
C PRO A 15 -65.89 -9.92 -22.50
N ALA A 16 -64.93 -10.35 -21.68
CA ALA A 16 -64.06 -9.46 -20.92
C ALA A 16 -62.91 -9.03 -21.83
N LEU A 17 -62.89 -7.75 -22.17
CA LEU A 17 -61.74 -7.09 -22.84
C LEU A 17 -60.52 -7.07 -21.89
N LEU A 18 -59.54 -7.94 -22.12
CA LEU A 18 -58.21 -7.81 -21.51
C LEU A 18 -57.40 -6.86 -22.40
N ALA A 19 -57.20 -5.66 -21.90
CA ALA A 19 -56.18 -4.74 -22.45
C ALA A 19 -54.79 -5.28 -22.13
N CYS A 20 -54.09 -5.84 -23.12
CA CYS A 20 -52.64 -6.09 -23.02
C CYS A 20 -51.89 -4.77 -22.99
N VAL A 21 -51.51 -4.32 -21.81
CA VAL A 21 -50.47 -3.33 -21.63
C VAL A 21 -49.14 -4.01 -21.95
N ALA A 22 -48.59 -3.72 -23.12
CA ALA A 22 -47.21 -4.10 -23.45
C ALA A 22 -46.24 -3.31 -22.54
N LEU A 23 -45.73 -3.96 -21.53
CA LEU A 23 -44.58 -3.48 -20.79
C LEU A 23 -43.35 -3.46 -21.74
N PRO A 24 -42.59 -2.35 -21.79
CA PRO A 24 -41.36 -2.34 -22.57
C PRO A 24 -40.39 -3.42 -22.01
N ALA A 25 -39.78 -4.17 -22.91
CA ALA A 25 -38.76 -5.16 -22.59
C ALA A 25 -37.73 -4.50 -21.65
N GLY A 26 -37.63 -5.00 -20.44
CA GLY A 26 -36.69 -4.56 -19.46
C GLY A 26 -35.27 -4.68 -20.03
N LEU A 27 -34.52 -3.63 -19.94
CA LEU A 27 -33.06 -3.66 -19.95
C LEU A 27 -32.63 -4.81 -19.03
N SER A 28 -32.07 -5.87 -19.61
CA SER A 28 -31.37 -6.89 -18.84
C SER A 28 -30.24 -6.18 -18.15
N ALA A 29 -30.40 -5.96 -16.84
CA ALA A 29 -29.27 -5.61 -15.99
C ALA A 29 -28.21 -6.69 -16.24
N GLN A 30 -27.04 -6.27 -16.73
CA GLN A 30 -25.87 -7.13 -16.73
C GLN A 30 -25.69 -7.60 -15.28
N GLU A 31 -25.79 -8.91 -15.07
CA GLU A 31 -25.40 -9.48 -13.79
C GLU A 31 -23.97 -9.05 -13.51
N PRO A 32 -23.67 -8.45 -12.35
CA PRO A 32 -22.30 -8.15 -11.96
C PRO A 32 -21.52 -9.46 -11.97
N GLY A 33 -20.36 -9.46 -12.65
CA GLY A 33 -19.48 -10.63 -12.71
C GLY A 33 -19.29 -11.23 -11.33
N GLY A 34 -19.37 -12.57 -11.25
CA GLY A 34 -19.46 -13.45 -10.10
C GLY A 34 -19.03 -12.86 -8.76
N GLN A 35 -20.00 -12.50 -7.94
CA GLN A 35 -19.80 -12.01 -6.59
C GLN A 35 -19.22 -13.14 -5.73
N ILE A 36 -18.05 -12.91 -5.13
CA ILE A 36 -17.46 -13.83 -4.16
C ILE A 36 -18.41 -13.86 -2.96
N PRO A 37 -19.00 -15.03 -2.61
CA PRO A 37 -19.94 -15.09 -1.49
C PRO A 37 -19.25 -14.75 -0.16
N GLY A 38 -19.82 -13.81 0.59
CA GLY A 38 -19.22 -13.26 1.83
C GLY A 38 -18.35 -12.04 1.61
N VAL A 39 -18.07 -11.66 0.35
CA VAL A 39 -17.44 -10.38 0.03
C VAL A 39 -18.58 -9.39 -0.23
N GLU A 40 -18.77 -8.46 0.66
CA GLU A 40 -19.53 -7.26 0.39
C GLU A 40 -18.72 -6.43 -0.61
N LEU A 41 -19.17 -6.35 -1.86
CA LEU A 41 -18.65 -5.36 -2.83
C LEU A 41 -19.20 -3.99 -2.40
N THR A 42 -18.84 -3.56 -1.21
CA THR A 42 -19.14 -2.22 -0.79
C THR A 42 -18.23 -1.32 -1.61
N LEU A 43 -18.83 -0.48 -2.44
CA LEU A 43 -18.16 0.67 -3.00
C LEU A 43 -17.76 1.55 -1.81
N LEU A 44 -16.51 1.44 -1.35
CA LEU A 44 -15.92 2.35 -0.37
C LEU A 44 -15.78 3.78 -0.93
N TYR A 45 -16.09 3.95 -2.18
CA TYR A 45 -16.12 5.25 -2.86
C TYR A 45 -17.39 6.03 -2.47
N GLU A 46 -17.58 6.29 -1.18
CA GLU A 46 -18.31 7.47 -0.79
C GLU A 46 -17.62 8.64 -1.47
N ASN A 47 -18.41 9.62 -1.96
CA ASN A 47 -17.87 10.86 -2.53
C ASN A 47 -17.09 11.58 -1.44
N LEU A 48 -15.87 11.15 -1.15
CA LEU A 48 -14.96 11.82 -0.23
C LEU A 48 -14.67 13.19 -0.84
N TYR A 49 -14.98 14.23 -0.09
CA TYR A 49 -14.57 15.56 -0.48
C TYR A 49 -13.06 15.66 -0.45
N ILE A 50 -12.45 15.92 -1.61
CA ILE A 50 -11.00 16.12 -1.74
C ILE A 50 -10.78 17.62 -1.91
N PRO A 51 -10.25 18.32 -0.87
CA PRO A 51 -10.12 19.75 -0.87
C PRO A 51 -9.17 20.25 -1.97
N PRO A 52 -9.53 21.30 -2.71
CA PRO A 52 -8.66 21.93 -3.69
C PRO A 52 -7.48 22.65 -3.02
N LEU A 53 -6.26 22.36 -3.51
CA LEU A 53 -5.03 23.00 -3.07
C LEU A 53 -4.38 23.75 -4.23
N ALA A 54 -4.18 25.05 -4.07
CA ALA A 54 -3.34 25.86 -4.95
C ALA A 54 -1.90 25.90 -4.41
N ILE A 55 -0.92 25.61 -5.26
CA ILE A 55 0.50 25.67 -4.93
C ILE A 55 1.12 26.81 -5.75
N LEU A 56 1.58 27.87 -5.09
CA LEU A 56 2.27 28.96 -5.78
C LEU A 56 3.66 28.52 -6.24
N PRO A 57 4.16 29.03 -7.37
CA PRO A 57 5.54 28.80 -7.78
C PRO A 57 6.50 29.15 -6.64
N PHE A 58 7.38 28.22 -6.27
CA PHE A 58 8.30 28.45 -5.16
C PHE A 58 9.34 29.51 -5.54
N ARG A 59 9.52 30.48 -4.67
CA ARG A 59 10.52 31.52 -4.81
C ARG A 59 11.89 31.02 -4.46
N THR A 60 12.92 31.68 -4.98
CA THR A 60 14.30 31.37 -4.61
C THR A 60 15.01 32.67 -4.22
N THR A 61 15.66 32.66 -3.07
CA THR A 61 16.41 33.82 -2.56
C THR A 61 17.85 33.39 -2.20
N GLY A 62 18.81 33.99 -2.87
CA GLY A 62 20.22 33.70 -2.61
C GLY A 62 20.69 32.32 -3.11
N ASP A 63 19.90 31.65 -3.94
CA ASP A 63 20.22 30.36 -4.58
C ASP A 63 19.80 30.36 -6.06
N ASN A 64 20.09 29.27 -6.80
CA ASN A 64 19.68 29.10 -8.18
C ASN A 64 18.14 29.00 -8.30
N PRO A 65 17.47 29.79 -9.16
CA PRO A 65 16.03 29.70 -9.39
C PRO A 65 15.53 28.31 -9.78
N GLU A 66 16.33 27.50 -10.47
CA GLU A 66 16.02 26.12 -10.82
C GLU A 66 15.79 25.23 -9.59
N THR A 67 16.47 25.53 -8.46
CA THR A 67 16.25 24.79 -7.21
C THR A 67 14.82 24.97 -6.68
N GLY A 68 14.28 26.19 -6.74
CA GLY A 68 12.88 26.45 -6.36
C GLY A 68 11.90 25.70 -7.24
N ALA A 69 12.11 25.70 -8.54
CA ALA A 69 11.27 24.97 -9.50
C ALA A 69 11.34 23.44 -9.27
N LEU A 70 12.54 22.91 -9.00
CA LEU A 70 12.73 21.49 -8.69
C LEU A 70 11.99 21.08 -7.42
N VAL A 71 12.14 21.84 -6.33
CA VAL A 71 11.46 21.60 -5.06
C VAL A 71 9.95 21.68 -5.22
N HIS A 72 9.45 22.71 -5.91
CA HIS A 72 8.04 22.86 -6.24
C HIS A 72 7.47 21.63 -6.96
N GLY A 73 8.18 21.13 -7.98
CA GLY A 73 7.74 19.97 -8.74
C GLY A 73 7.68 18.68 -7.91
N ILE A 74 8.62 18.49 -6.96
CA ILE A 74 8.58 17.36 -6.04
C ILE A 74 7.40 17.49 -5.08
N VAL A 75 7.25 18.64 -4.40
CA VAL A 75 6.17 18.89 -3.44
C VAL A 75 4.79 18.75 -4.10
N ALA A 76 4.61 19.33 -5.29
CA ALA A 76 3.34 19.24 -6.02
C ALA A 76 2.98 17.78 -6.34
N ARG A 77 3.95 16.97 -6.75
CA ARG A 77 3.76 15.53 -7.02
C ARG A 77 3.43 14.77 -5.74
N ASP A 78 4.15 15.01 -4.66
CA ASP A 78 3.92 14.33 -3.38
C ASP A 78 2.53 14.60 -2.84
N LEU A 79 2.07 15.86 -2.93
CA LEU A 79 0.75 16.28 -2.46
C LEU A 79 -0.38 15.72 -3.36
N ASP A 80 -0.18 15.62 -4.67
CA ASP A 80 -1.10 14.91 -5.57
C ASP A 80 -1.14 13.41 -5.26
N TYR A 81 0.03 12.80 -5.01
CA TYR A 81 0.15 11.38 -4.71
C TYR A 81 -0.35 11.00 -3.32
N SER A 82 -0.47 11.97 -2.41
CA SER A 82 -1.08 11.74 -1.10
C SER A 82 -2.58 11.46 -1.17
N ASP A 83 -3.23 11.72 -2.31
CA ASP A 83 -4.68 11.58 -2.53
C ASP A 83 -5.53 12.35 -1.49
N ARG A 84 -4.92 13.33 -0.79
CA ARG A 84 -5.56 14.21 0.21
C ARG A 84 -6.02 15.53 -0.38
N PHE A 85 -5.48 15.90 -1.56
CA PHE A 85 -5.74 17.16 -2.21
C PHE A 85 -6.05 17.01 -3.70
N ARG A 86 -6.87 17.88 -4.20
CA ARG A 86 -7.01 18.11 -5.65
C ARG A 86 -6.13 19.29 -6.02
N ILE A 87 -5.00 19.04 -6.63
CA ILE A 87 -4.06 20.09 -7.03
C ILE A 87 -4.68 20.96 -8.12
N ILE A 88 -4.57 22.28 -7.98
CA ILE A 88 -5.01 23.26 -8.98
C ILE A 88 -3.87 23.50 -9.97
N ASP A 89 -4.00 23.00 -11.18
CA ASP A 89 -2.96 23.06 -12.22
C ASP A 89 -2.78 24.46 -12.84
N SER A 90 -3.80 25.31 -12.77
CA SER A 90 -3.78 26.62 -13.41
C SER A 90 -4.06 27.71 -12.39
N LEU A 91 -3.07 28.54 -12.12
CA LEU A 91 -3.23 29.71 -11.27
C LEU A 91 -4.01 30.82 -12.01
N PRO A 92 -4.86 31.58 -11.29
CA PRO A 92 -5.57 32.70 -11.88
C PRO A 92 -4.62 33.76 -12.46
N ALA A 93 -4.88 34.24 -13.68
CA ALA A 93 -4.05 35.23 -14.36
C ALA A 93 -3.94 36.59 -13.62
N LEU A 94 -4.92 36.87 -12.74
CA LEU A 94 -4.97 38.12 -11.95
C LEU A 94 -4.25 38.00 -10.60
N TRP A 95 -3.65 36.83 -10.29
CA TRP A 95 -2.91 36.72 -9.06
C TRP A 95 -1.67 37.62 -9.07
N SER A 96 -1.47 38.36 -7.99
CA SER A 96 -0.31 39.21 -7.76
C SER A 96 0.38 38.89 -6.47
N ASP A 97 1.67 38.64 -6.55
CA ASP A 97 2.59 38.27 -5.47
C ASP A 97 2.82 39.42 -4.44
N GLN A 98 2.52 40.66 -4.81
CA GLN A 98 2.96 41.86 -4.06
C GLN A 98 2.08 42.26 -2.88
N GLN A 99 0.90 41.66 -2.69
CA GLN A 99 -0.12 42.14 -1.75
C GLN A 99 -0.40 41.20 -0.57
N GLY A 100 0.45 40.17 -0.35
CA GLY A 100 0.18 39.14 0.65
C GLY A 100 -0.98 38.19 0.25
N VAL A 101 -1.44 37.32 1.17
CA VAL A 101 -2.51 36.37 0.90
C VAL A 101 -3.87 37.08 0.90
N GLN A 102 -4.50 37.12 -0.27
CA GLN A 102 -5.86 37.66 -0.44
C GLN A 102 -6.87 36.51 -0.32
N TYR A 103 -7.29 36.16 0.89
CA TYR A 103 -8.18 35.02 1.15
C TYR A 103 -9.47 35.05 0.33
N ALA A 104 -10.17 36.20 0.28
CA ALA A 104 -11.39 36.35 -0.49
C ALA A 104 -11.21 36.14 -2.01
N PHE A 105 -10.03 36.43 -2.54
CA PHE A 105 -9.71 36.13 -3.94
C PHE A 105 -9.62 34.61 -4.17
N TRP A 106 -8.91 33.89 -3.32
CA TRP A 106 -8.75 32.44 -3.47
C TRP A 106 -10.05 31.67 -3.21
N ASP A 107 -10.87 32.12 -2.27
CA ASP A 107 -12.20 31.59 -1.99
C ASP A 107 -13.10 31.63 -3.24
N GLN A 108 -13.11 32.77 -3.98
CA GLN A 108 -13.85 32.90 -5.24
C GLN A 108 -13.42 31.90 -6.33
N TYR A 109 -12.20 31.42 -6.28
CA TYR A 109 -11.69 30.36 -7.18
C TYR A 109 -11.94 28.94 -6.67
N GLY A 110 -12.63 28.80 -5.54
CA GLY A 110 -12.93 27.49 -4.95
C GLY A 110 -11.68 26.75 -4.48
N VAL A 111 -10.72 27.48 -3.91
CA VAL A 111 -9.50 26.96 -3.28
C VAL A 111 -9.73 26.87 -1.79
N ASP A 112 -9.49 25.69 -1.20
CA ASP A 112 -9.57 25.51 0.25
C ASP A 112 -8.22 25.74 0.93
N TRP A 113 -7.15 25.33 0.25
CA TRP A 113 -5.78 25.40 0.76
C TRP A 113 -4.87 26.14 -0.20
N LEU A 114 -4.01 27.01 0.34
CA LEU A 114 -2.96 27.68 -0.43
C LEU A 114 -1.61 27.39 0.17
N LEU A 115 -0.69 26.88 -0.64
CA LEU A 115 0.70 26.61 -0.26
C LEU A 115 1.64 27.63 -0.89
N ILE A 116 2.47 28.25 -0.06
CA ILE A 116 3.52 29.19 -0.45
C ILE A 116 4.87 28.61 -0.03
N GLY A 117 5.85 28.55 -0.93
CA GLY A 117 7.17 28.03 -0.67
C GLY A 117 8.29 28.98 -1.08
N THR A 118 9.36 28.98 -0.33
CA THR A 118 10.60 29.73 -0.63
C THR A 118 11.82 28.86 -0.33
N VAL A 119 12.69 28.70 -1.32
CA VAL A 119 14.04 28.16 -1.13
C VAL A 119 14.98 29.31 -0.85
N GLU A 120 15.65 29.32 0.29
CA GLU A 120 16.53 30.39 0.70
C GLU A 120 17.91 29.87 1.07
N ARG A 121 18.95 30.66 0.76
CA ARG A 121 20.31 30.39 1.17
C ARG A 121 20.82 31.47 2.11
N VAL A 122 21.07 31.08 3.37
CA VAL A 122 21.48 32.00 4.42
C VAL A 122 22.78 31.51 5.05
N ALA A 123 23.81 32.31 5.03
CA ALA A 123 25.14 31.97 5.58
C ALA A 123 25.71 30.63 5.04
N GLY A 124 25.42 30.33 3.77
CA GLY A 124 25.90 29.10 3.11
C GLY A 124 24.98 27.89 3.28
N ALA A 125 24.08 27.88 4.26
CA ALA A 125 23.08 26.83 4.45
C ALA A 125 21.81 27.09 3.63
N ARG A 126 21.22 26.01 3.10
CA ARG A 126 19.99 26.08 2.32
C ARG A 126 18.80 25.65 3.19
N TYR A 127 17.67 26.31 3.00
CA TYR A 127 16.42 26.01 3.69
C TYR A 127 15.25 26.05 2.72
N LEU A 128 14.25 25.23 3.00
CA LEU A 128 12.93 25.33 2.42
C LEU A 128 11.97 25.88 3.49
N SER A 129 11.45 27.08 3.25
CA SER A 129 10.41 27.71 4.06
C SER A 129 9.06 27.49 3.38
N VAL A 130 8.06 26.99 4.08
CA VAL A 130 6.72 26.76 3.57
C VAL A 130 5.67 27.34 4.52
N GLU A 131 4.59 27.87 3.95
CA GLU A 131 3.41 28.38 4.64
C GLU A 131 2.16 27.77 4.03
N LEU A 132 1.33 27.16 4.89
CA LEU A 132 0.02 26.61 4.51
C LEU A 132 -1.06 27.51 5.05
N HIS A 133 -1.95 27.97 4.16
CA HIS A 133 -3.08 28.84 4.49
C HIS A 133 -4.39 28.08 4.28
N ASP A 134 -5.26 28.15 5.28
CA ASP A 134 -6.65 27.72 5.21
C ASP A 134 -7.47 28.90 4.67
N ILE A 135 -7.97 28.75 3.45
CA ILE A 135 -8.71 29.81 2.75
C ILE A 135 -10.13 29.93 3.31
N VAL A 136 -10.73 28.81 3.70
CA VAL A 136 -12.08 28.76 4.26
C VAL A 136 -12.17 29.54 5.58
N THR A 137 -11.16 29.36 6.44
CA THR A 137 -11.10 30.08 7.74
C THR A 137 -10.35 31.41 7.66
N ALA A 138 -9.82 31.78 6.49
CA ALA A 138 -9.01 32.97 6.24
C ALA A 138 -7.83 33.14 7.20
N ALA A 139 -7.10 32.05 7.47
CA ALA A 139 -6.01 32.00 8.44
C ALA A 139 -4.79 31.24 7.93
N GLN A 140 -3.60 31.62 8.40
CA GLN A 140 -2.41 30.80 8.24
C GLN A 140 -2.51 29.60 9.16
N ARG A 141 -2.59 28.39 8.59
CA ARG A 141 -2.69 27.12 9.33
C ARG A 141 -1.39 26.74 9.98
N ALA A 142 -0.30 26.82 9.22
CA ALA A 142 1.03 26.42 9.68
C ALA A 142 2.12 27.09 8.85
N ARG A 143 3.33 27.14 9.40
CA ARG A 143 4.55 27.49 8.69
C ARG A 143 5.73 26.71 9.24
N GLY A 144 6.70 26.41 8.40
CA GLY A 144 7.92 25.74 8.79
C GLY A 144 9.12 26.18 7.96
N ARG A 145 10.30 25.99 8.52
CA ARG A 145 11.60 26.19 7.86
C ARG A 145 12.44 24.96 8.06
N PHE A 146 12.81 24.30 6.97
CA PHE A 146 13.45 23.00 6.97
C PHE A 146 14.83 23.08 6.33
N PRO A 147 15.86 22.46 6.92
CA PRO A 147 17.17 22.35 6.29
C PRO A 147 17.03 21.57 4.98
N LEU A 148 17.63 22.07 3.92
CA LEU A 148 17.62 21.44 2.60
C LEU A 148 19.06 21.17 2.14
N PRO A 149 19.43 19.90 1.84
CA PRO A 149 20.72 19.56 1.26
C PRO A 149 20.94 20.23 -0.11
N ALA A 150 22.11 20.07 -0.68
CA ALA A 150 22.36 20.49 -2.05
C ALA A 150 21.57 19.62 -3.05
N PRO A 151 21.12 20.11 -4.21
CA PRO A 151 20.33 19.35 -5.18
C PRO A 151 21.02 18.08 -5.71
N ASP A 152 22.35 18.04 -5.67
CA ASP A 152 23.20 16.89 -6.03
C ASP A 152 23.45 15.92 -4.86
N ASP A 153 23.01 16.26 -3.65
CA ASP A 153 23.08 15.37 -2.49
C ASP A 153 22.04 14.23 -2.64
N PRO A 154 22.43 12.96 -2.42
CA PRO A 154 21.49 11.83 -2.48
C PRO A 154 20.29 11.96 -1.54
N GLY A 155 20.41 12.68 -0.43
CA GLY A 155 19.35 12.93 0.54
C GLY A 155 18.41 14.09 0.19
N PHE A 156 18.68 14.82 -0.90
CA PHE A 156 17.91 16.02 -1.27
C PHE A 156 16.42 15.74 -1.44
N ARG A 157 16.06 14.78 -2.29
CA ARG A 157 14.67 14.45 -2.55
C ARG A 157 13.96 13.98 -1.28
N MET A 158 14.58 13.10 -0.52
CA MET A 158 14.03 12.61 0.74
C MET A 158 13.82 13.74 1.77
N ALA A 159 14.67 14.78 1.76
CA ALA A 159 14.44 15.96 2.59
C ALA A 159 13.21 16.77 2.14
N VAL A 160 12.96 16.87 0.83
CA VAL A 160 11.74 17.51 0.28
C VAL A 160 10.51 16.68 0.60
N HIS A 161 10.56 15.36 0.41
CA HIS A 161 9.46 14.44 0.73
C HIS A 161 8.99 14.56 2.19
N ARG A 162 9.94 14.73 3.15
CA ARG A 162 9.59 14.98 4.56
C ARG A 162 8.82 16.29 4.76
N VAL A 163 9.14 17.33 3.99
CA VAL A 163 8.38 18.59 4.03
C VAL A 163 6.97 18.38 3.47
N SER A 164 6.84 17.61 2.41
CA SER A 164 5.53 17.24 1.85
C SER A 164 4.67 16.48 2.87
N ASP A 165 5.24 15.52 3.62
CA ASP A 165 4.54 14.80 4.69
C ASP A 165 4.12 15.71 5.84
N GLU A 166 4.97 16.69 6.20
CA GLU A 166 4.62 17.68 7.21
C GLU A 166 3.45 18.57 6.76
N ILE A 167 3.40 18.95 5.48
CA ILE A 167 2.28 19.70 4.90
C ILE A 167 0.98 18.89 4.94
N VAL A 168 1.02 17.60 4.60
CA VAL A 168 -0.12 16.69 4.73
C VAL A 168 -0.60 16.67 6.18
N THR A 169 0.32 16.50 7.13
CA THR A 169 0.00 16.48 8.57
C THR A 169 -0.62 17.80 9.05
N TRP A 170 -0.14 18.95 8.59
CA TRP A 170 -0.70 20.25 8.94
C TRP A 170 -2.14 20.42 8.46
N ALA A 171 -2.45 19.93 7.27
CA ALA A 171 -3.77 20.05 6.68
C ALA A 171 -4.77 19.07 7.27
N THR A 172 -4.37 17.81 7.46
CA THR A 172 -5.28 16.69 7.74
C THR A 172 -5.18 16.13 9.16
N GLY A 173 -4.06 16.35 9.83
CA GLY A 173 -3.72 15.69 11.10
C GLY A 173 -3.20 14.25 10.92
N GLU A 174 -3.13 13.75 9.69
CA GLU A 174 -2.72 12.38 9.39
C GLU A 174 -1.28 12.33 8.87
N GLN A 175 -0.67 11.16 8.93
CA GLN A 175 0.69 10.94 8.43
C GLN A 175 0.69 10.94 6.90
N GLY A 176 1.74 11.55 6.29
CA GLY A 176 2.01 11.41 4.87
C GLY A 176 2.83 10.16 4.54
N MET A 177 3.00 9.87 3.26
CA MET A 177 3.73 8.71 2.77
C MET A 177 4.89 9.07 1.82
N ALA A 178 5.14 10.35 1.56
CA ALA A 178 6.14 10.77 0.58
C ALA A 178 7.57 10.42 1.00
N ALA A 179 7.90 10.57 2.30
CA ALA A 179 9.23 10.26 2.81
C ALA A 179 9.44 8.75 3.05
N THR A 180 9.20 7.95 2.00
CA THR A 180 9.29 6.49 2.03
C THR A 180 9.94 5.93 0.76
N GLN A 181 10.30 4.66 0.79
CA GLN A 181 10.79 3.90 -0.35
C GLN A 181 10.08 2.55 -0.43
N ILE A 182 10.05 1.98 -1.62
CA ILE A 182 9.55 0.63 -1.86
C ILE A 182 10.71 -0.25 -2.24
N ALA A 183 10.87 -1.37 -1.54
CA ALA A 183 11.78 -2.44 -1.89
C ALA A 183 11.04 -3.50 -2.72
N PHE A 184 11.70 -4.09 -3.70
CA PHE A 184 11.17 -5.19 -4.50
C PHE A 184 12.31 -6.01 -5.12
N SER A 185 12.05 -7.27 -5.44
CA SER A 185 12.94 -8.10 -6.22
C SER A 185 12.63 -8.00 -7.71
N MET A 186 13.64 -8.05 -8.57
CA MET A 186 13.46 -8.15 -10.01
C MET A 186 14.72 -8.75 -10.67
N PRO A 187 14.59 -9.33 -11.89
CA PRO A 187 15.74 -9.77 -12.66
C PRO A 187 16.77 -8.66 -12.81
N ALA A 188 18.03 -8.98 -12.58
CA ALA A 188 19.11 -7.99 -12.63
C ALA A 188 19.31 -7.48 -14.06
N LEU A 189 19.42 -6.16 -14.21
CA LEU A 189 19.70 -5.54 -15.51
C LEU A 189 21.07 -5.98 -16.01
N GLY A 190 21.10 -6.64 -17.18
CA GLY A 190 22.32 -7.15 -17.80
C GLY A 190 22.75 -8.56 -17.37
N ASP A 191 22.05 -9.16 -16.39
CA ASP A 191 22.25 -10.55 -15.96
C ASP A 191 20.88 -11.22 -15.67
N PRO A 192 20.20 -11.75 -16.70
CA PRO A 192 18.86 -12.32 -16.53
C PRO A 192 18.85 -13.65 -15.74
N GLY A 193 20.02 -14.17 -15.40
CA GLY A 193 20.15 -15.37 -14.53
C GLY A 193 20.12 -15.06 -13.05
N SER A 194 20.18 -13.79 -12.66
CA SER A 194 20.14 -13.36 -11.27
C SER A 194 18.93 -12.47 -10.98
N THR A 195 18.45 -12.53 -9.75
CA THR A 195 17.39 -11.65 -9.21
C THR A 195 17.98 -10.87 -8.06
N GLU A 196 17.73 -9.58 -8.03
CA GLU A 196 18.31 -8.67 -7.05
C GLU A 196 17.26 -7.74 -6.43
N ILE A 197 17.56 -7.23 -5.25
CA ILE A 197 16.70 -6.26 -4.58
C ILE A 197 16.96 -4.85 -5.13
N TYR A 198 15.89 -4.15 -5.40
CA TYR A 198 15.88 -2.75 -5.84
C TYR A 198 15.08 -1.89 -4.87
N LEU A 199 15.42 -0.61 -4.84
CA LEU A 199 14.68 0.43 -4.11
C LEU A 199 14.21 1.49 -5.09
N VAL A 200 13.07 2.09 -4.79
CA VAL A 200 12.50 3.25 -5.49
C VAL A 200 11.84 4.18 -4.50
N ASP A 201 11.91 5.50 -4.70
CA ASP A 201 11.18 6.46 -3.87
C ASP A 201 9.66 6.31 -4.11
N SER A 202 8.85 6.72 -3.14
CA SER A 202 7.37 6.65 -3.18
C SER A 202 6.74 7.36 -4.38
N ASP A 203 7.48 8.27 -5.03
CA ASP A 203 7.07 8.98 -6.25
C ASP A 203 7.58 8.34 -7.55
N GLY A 204 8.23 7.17 -7.46
CA GLY A 204 8.79 6.42 -8.59
C GLY A 204 10.18 6.88 -9.04
N ALA A 205 10.78 7.88 -8.40
CA ALA A 205 12.12 8.34 -8.72
C ALA A 205 13.22 7.49 -8.04
N ASN A 206 14.48 7.75 -8.40
CA ASN A 206 15.67 7.19 -7.76
C ASN A 206 15.72 5.67 -7.69
N ARG A 207 15.12 4.96 -8.66
CA ARG A 207 15.22 3.50 -8.71
C ARG A 207 16.69 3.09 -8.76
N ARG A 208 17.12 2.25 -7.81
CA ARG A 208 18.49 1.77 -7.69
C ARG A 208 18.55 0.32 -7.24
N ARG A 209 19.54 -0.42 -7.72
CA ARG A 209 19.86 -1.76 -7.25
C ARG A 209 20.50 -1.67 -5.86
N LEU A 210 20.08 -2.53 -4.95
CA LEU A 210 20.57 -2.58 -3.57
C LEU A 210 21.54 -3.75 -3.35
N THR A 211 21.29 -4.93 -3.93
CA THR A 211 22.09 -6.13 -3.76
C THR A 211 22.87 -6.48 -5.02
N TRP A 212 23.98 -7.23 -4.84
CA TRP A 212 24.92 -7.64 -5.90
C TRP A 212 25.38 -9.07 -5.63
N ASP A 213 24.41 -9.93 -5.30
CA ASP A 213 24.69 -11.31 -4.88
C ASP A 213 25.02 -12.22 -6.08
N ALA A 214 24.72 -11.78 -7.31
CA ALA A 214 24.94 -12.50 -8.57
C ALA A 214 24.28 -13.92 -8.57
N ASP A 215 23.17 -14.01 -7.88
CA ASP A 215 22.33 -15.20 -7.70
C ASP A 215 20.90 -14.70 -7.42
N ILE A 216 20.10 -15.46 -6.70
CA ILE A 216 18.72 -15.09 -6.36
C ILE A 216 18.73 -14.35 -5.01
N ALA A 217 18.34 -13.09 -5.02
CA ALA A 217 18.04 -12.27 -3.86
C ALA A 217 16.58 -11.79 -3.94
N ILE A 218 15.72 -12.25 -3.00
CA ILE A 218 14.26 -12.10 -3.04
C ILE A 218 13.70 -11.82 -1.65
N SER A 219 12.40 -11.52 -1.59
CA SER A 219 11.61 -11.29 -0.37
C SER A 219 12.27 -10.28 0.56
N PRO A 220 12.47 -9.02 0.11
CA PRO A 220 12.95 -7.94 0.96
C PRO A 220 11.94 -7.66 2.07
N ALA A 221 12.44 -7.27 3.26
CA ALA A 221 11.61 -6.83 4.37
C ALA A 221 12.30 -5.68 5.12
N TRP A 222 11.63 -4.54 5.24
CA TRP A 222 12.15 -3.38 5.95
C TRP A 222 12.20 -3.60 7.46
N SER A 223 13.28 -3.16 8.09
CA SER A 223 13.32 -3.04 9.55
C SER A 223 12.35 -1.93 10.01
N PRO A 224 11.75 -2.05 11.22
CA PRO A 224 10.78 -1.06 11.70
C PRO A 224 11.31 0.37 11.86
N ASP A 225 12.63 0.51 11.96
CA ASP A 225 13.30 1.82 12.02
C ASP A 225 13.72 2.38 10.64
N GLY A 226 13.48 1.61 9.56
CA GLY A 226 13.82 1.99 8.19
C GLY A 226 15.32 2.05 7.90
N SER A 227 16.19 1.53 8.77
CA SER A 227 17.64 1.59 8.59
C SER A 227 18.22 0.39 7.85
N ARG A 228 17.49 -0.73 7.78
CA ARG A 228 17.94 -2.03 7.27
C ARG A 228 16.86 -2.73 6.47
N ILE A 229 17.31 -3.64 5.60
CA ILE A 229 16.46 -4.54 4.84
C ILE A 229 16.97 -5.97 5.05
N ALA A 230 16.08 -6.86 5.53
CA ALA A 230 16.30 -8.29 5.49
C ALA A 230 15.88 -8.83 4.11
N TYR A 231 16.53 -9.89 3.64
CA TYR A 231 16.16 -10.54 2.38
C TYR A 231 16.65 -11.99 2.35
N THR A 232 16.02 -12.81 1.51
CA THR A 232 16.46 -14.17 1.23
C THR A 232 17.50 -14.15 0.12
N SER A 233 18.68 -14.75 0.32
CA SER A 233 19.72 -14.86 -0.70
C SER A 233 20.24 -16.28 -0.87
N TYR A 234 20.48 -16.66 -2.12
CA TYR A 234 21.03 -17.95 -2.53
C TYR A 234 22.54 -17.90 -2.83
N LYS A 235 23.22 -16.77 -2.60
CA LYS A 235 24.65 -16.55 -2.91
C LYS A 235 25.63 -17.58 -2.33
N THR A 236 25.21 -18.38 -1.34
CA THR A 236 26.00 -19.47 -0.77
C THR A 236 25.53 -20.85 -1.24
N GLY A 237 24.65 -20.91 -2.25
CA GLY A 237 24.05 -22.14 -2.78
C GLY A 237 22.90 -22.71 -1.94
N VAL A 238 22.70 -22.20 -0.72
CA VAL A 238 21.58 -22.55 0.17
C VAL A 238 20.92 -21.25 0.61
N PRO A 239 19.59 -21.11 0.49
CA PRO A 239 18.90 -19.88 0.86
C PRO A 239 19.05 -19.57 2.33
N ARG A 240 19.45 -18.32 2.62
CA ARG A 240 19.69 -17.76 3.95
C ARG A 240 19.11 -16.37 4.05
N ILE A 241 18.77 -15.98 5.27
CA ILE A 241 18.35 -14.59 5.54
C ILE A 241 19.58 -13.74 5.80
N TYR A 242 19.72 -12.73 4.98
CA TYR A 242 20.71 -11.66 5.13
C TYR A 242 20.02 -10.35 5.50
N GLU A 243 20.79 -9.47 6.12
CA GLU A 243 20.39 -8.09 6.41
C GLU A 243 21.44 -7.17 5.80
N ILE A 244 21.00 -6.14 5.10
CA ILE A 244 21.83 -5.04 4.62
C ILE A 244 21.52 -3.76 5.40
N GLU A 245 22.55 -3.12 5.94
CA GLU A 245 22.45 -1.79 6.55
C GLU A 245 22.54 -0.71 5.47
N LEU A 246 21.51 0.11 5.32
CA LEU A 246 21.40 1.05 4.20
C LEU A 246 22.42 2.18 4.24
N ALA A 247 22.87 2.59 5.44
CA ALA A 247 23.85 3.67 5.59
C ALA A 247 25.26 3.25 5.15
N THR A 248 25.63 1.99 5.33
CA THR A 248 26.99 1.48 5.08
C THR A 248 27.06 0.53 3.89
N GLY A 249 25.93 -0.06 3.47
CA GLY A 249 25.88 -1.16 2.51
C GLY A 249 26.40 -2.49 3.06
N THR A 250 26.69 -2.56 4.37
CA THR A 250 27.21 -3.77 5.00
C THR A 250 26.14 -4.86 5.07
N THR A 251 26.48 -6.07 4.63
CA THR A 251 25.58 -7.22 4.62
C THR A 251 26.06 -8.27 5.62
N ARG A 252 25.12 -8.86 6.39
CA ARG A 252 25.40 -9.97 7.32
C ARG A 252 24.27 -11.00 7.31
N ALA A 253 24.58 -12.26 7.58
CA ALA A 253 23.56 -13.28 7.82
C ALA A 253 22.95 -13.07 9.22
N ILE A 254 21.62 -13.15 9.33
CA ILE A 254 20.89 -12.89 10.59
C ILE A 254 19.94 -14.01 11.00
N GLY A 255 19.66 -14.96 10.12
CA GLY A 255 18.77 -16.08 10.43
C GLY A 255 19.33 -17.06 11.46
N PRO A 256 18.51 -18.04 11.91
CA PRO A 256 18.94 -19.05 12.86
C PRO A 256 20.14 -19.84 12.35
N PRO A 257 21.07 -20.26 13.23
CA PRO A 257 22.19 -21.11 12.85
C PRO A 257 21.73 -22.51 12.43
N GLY A 258 22.56 -23.22 11.64
CA GLY A 258 22.28 -24.59 11.17
C GLY A 258 22.12 -24.67 9.65
N ASP A 259 21.74 -25.87 9.16
CA ASP A 259 21.72 -26.20 7.73
C ASP A 259 20.33 -26.02 7.07
N ALA A 260 19.29 -25.69 7.85
CA ALA A 260 17.95 -25.47 7.32
C ALA A 260 17.93 -24.30 6.35
N GLN A 261 17.21 -24.43 5.24
CA GLN A 261 16.94 -23.33 4.32
C GLN A 261 16.05 -22.29 5.01
N GLN A 262 16.30 -21.02 4.73
CA GLN A 262 15.64 -19.89 5.37
C GLN A 262 15.02 -18.99 4.29
N HIS A 263 13.72 -18.68 4.42
CA HIS A 263 12.99 -17.91 3.42
C HIS A 263 12.04 -16.90 4.05
N MET A 264 11.70 -15.83 3.32
CA MET A 264 10.56 -14.94 3.59
C MET A 264 10.53 -14.38 5.02
N ALA A 265 11.65 -13.79 5.46
CA ALA A 265 11.73 -13.24 6.81
C ALA A 265 11.07 -11.87 6.88
N VAL A 266 10.29 -11.62 7.94
CA VAL A 266 9.71 -10.32 8.27
C VAL A 266 10.05 -9.94 9.70
N TYR A 267 10.32 -8.66 9.95
CA TYR A 267 10.60 -8.16 11.29
C TYR A 267 9.33 -8.07 12.13
N HIS A 268 9.46 -8.40 13.40
CA HIS A 268 8.48 -8.00 14.40
C HIS A 268 8.44 -6.46 14.52
N PRO A 269 7.28 -5.80 14.68
CA PRO A 269 7.18 -4.33 14.68
C PRO A 269 8.03 -3.63 15.75
N HIS A 270 8.30 -4.30 16.86
CA HIS A 270 9.17 -3.77 17.93
C HIS A 270 10.67 -4.05 17.71
N GLY A 271 11.04 -4.72 16.60
CA GLY A 271 12.41 -5.15 16.31
C GLY A 271 12.89 -6.28 17.23
N GLY A 272 14.09 -6.76 17.00
CA GLY A 272 14.72 -7.77 17.82
C GLY A 272 14.24 -9.21 17.61
N GLU A 273 13.10 -9.43 16.98
CA GLU A 273 12.57 -10.72 16.57
C GLU A 273 12.14 -10.69 15.10
N MET A 274 12.11 -11.82 14.43
CA MET A 274 11.54 -11.98 13.11
C MET A 274 10.76 -13.29 12.98
N ALA A 275 9.78 -13.31 12.10
CA ALA A 275 9.15 -14.53 11.60
C ALA A 275 9.78 -14.89 10.26
N LEU A 276 9.99 -16.16 10.01
CA LEU A 276 10.56 -16.70 8.76
C LEU A 276 10.10 -18.12 8.51
N ILE A 277 10.36 -18.61 7.31
CA ILE A 277 10.08 -19.99 6.93
C ILE A 277 11.39 -20.79 6.99
N LEU A 278 11.39 -21.87 7.76
CA LEU A 278 12.46 -22.88 7.75
C LEU A 278 12.05 -24.10 6.94
N MET A 279 12.99 -24.61 6.14
CA MET A 279 12.81 -25.85 5.38
C MET A 279 14.03 -26.75 5.59
N GLY A 280 13.84 -27.93 6.17
CA GLY A 280 14.95 -28.87 6.40
C GLY A 280 14.72 -29.84 7.58
N ARG A 281 15.72 -30.66 7.91
CA ARG A 281 15.58 -31.65 8.95
C ARG A 281 15.40 -31.02 10.34
N GLY A 282 14.24 -31.28 10.97
CA GLY A 282 13.99 -31.00 12.39
C GLY A 282 13.23 -29.72 12.71
N ALA A 283 13.09 -28.78 11.77
CA ALA A 283 12.22 -27.61 11.90
C ALA A 283 11.70 -27.22 10.50
N GLU A 284 10.43 -27.44 10.25
CA GLU A 284 9.80 -27.12 8.97
C GLU A 284 8.59 -26.21 9.21
N GLY A 285 8.50 -25.13 8.43
CA GLY A 285 7.38 -24.23 8.42
C GLY A 285 7.66 -22.87 9.03
N LEU A 286 6.60 -22.19 9.45
CA LEU A 286 6.66 -20.86 10.04
C LEU A 286 7.25 -20.92 11.45
N VAL A 287 8.31 -20.12 11.67
CA VAL A 287 8.98 -19.99 12.97
C VAL A 287 9.19 -18.52 13.31
N THR A 288 9.32 -18.21 14.61
CA THR A 288 9.82 -16.94 15.10
C THR A 288 11.21 -17.12 15.71
N TYR A 289 12.06 -16.11 15.61
CA TYR A 289 13.46 -16.16 16.04
C TYR A 289 13.92 -14.80 16.57
N ASN A 290 14.51 -14.79 17.77
CA ASN A 290 15.09 -13.58 18.35
C ASN A 290 16.46 -13.32 17.71
N ILE A 291 16.52 -12.33 16.81
CA ILE A 291 17.74 -11.95 16.09
C ILE A 291 18.71 -11.11 16.92
N ARG A 292 18.22 -10.44 17.99
CA ARG A 292 19.06 -9.65 18.89
C ARG A 292 19.96 -10.54 19.75
N ASP A 293 19.35 -11.58 20.31
CA ASP A 293 20.00 -12.50 21.25
C ASP A 293 20.48 -13.79 20.56
N ALA A 294 20.19 -13.95 19.27
CA ALA A 294 20.48 -15.13 18.44
C ALA A 294 19.96 -16.44 19.10
N CYS A 295 18.71 -16.41 19.57
CA CYS A 295 18.12 -17.53 20.31
C CYS A 295 16.60 -17.68 20.06
N CYS A 296 16.04 -18.59 20.84
CA CYS A 296 14.59 -18.63 21.12
C CYS A 296 13.75 -18.92 19.88
N LEU A 297 14.18 -19.93 19.07
CA LEU A 297 13.40 -20.42 17.94
C LEU A 297 12.08 -21.02 18.45
N ARG A 298 10.96 -20.52 17.98
CA ARG A 298 9.61 -21.01 18.31
C ARG A 298 8.85 -21.31 17.04
N GLN A 299 7.89 -22.21 17.12
CA GLN A 299 7.01 -22.57 16.01
C GLN A 299 5.55 -22.24 16.40
N PRO A 300 5.02 -21.08 16.03
CA PRO A 300 3.67 -20.66 16.42
C PRO A 300 2.57 -21.52 15.79
N VAL A 301 2.88 -22.20 14.67
CA VAL A 301 1.94 -23.05 13.95
C VAL A 301 2.52 -24.44 13.77
N GLY A 302 1.92 -25.43 14.42
CA GLY A 302 2.26 -26.84 14.25
C GLY A 302 1.57 -27.49 13.04
N GLY A 303 1.95 -28.75 12.77
CA GLY A 303 1.36 -29.58 11.72
C GLY A 303 2.26 -29.79 10.50
N ARG A 304 1.73 -30.56 9.50
CA ARG A 304 2.48 -30.91 8.28
C ARG A 304 2.16 -30.04 7.08
N SER A 305 1.36 -28.99 7.28
CA SER A 305 0.97 -28.08 6.20
C SER A 305 2.13 -27.18 5.81
N GLN A 306 2.24 -26.89 4.53
CA GLN A 306 3.15 -25.87 4.05
C GLN A 306 2.61 -24.50 4.47
N ASN A 307 3.47 -23.71 5.08
CA ASN A 307 3.20 -22.34 5.49
C ASN A 307 4.24 -21.44 4.83
N SER A 308 3.83 -20.22 4.43
CA SER A 308 4.69 -19.23 3.75
C SER A 308 4.18 -17.81 4.02
N GLN A 309 4.93 -16.82 3.57
CA GLN A 309 4.55 -15.41 3.51
C GLN A 309 4.00 -14.88 4.84
N PRO A 310 4.81 -14.88 5.91
CA PRO A 310 4.39 -14.32 7.19
C PRO A 310 4.27 -12.79 7.12
N SER A 311 3.32 -12.22 7.88
CA SER A 311 3.22 -10.78 8.13
C SER A 311 2.73 -10.56 9.57
N TYR A 312 3.38 -9.67 10.33
CA TYR A 312 2.97 -9.32 11.69
C TYR A 312 1.91 -8.23 11.70
N SER A 313 0.95 -8.33 12.63
CA SER A 313 0.09 -7.18 12.98
C SER A 313 0.92 -6.02 13.51
N HIS A 314 0.38 -4.79 13.44
CA HIS A 314 1.09 -3.57 13.85
C HIS A 314 1.56 -3.57 15.31
N ASP A 315 0.88 -4.30 16.18
CA ASP A 315 1.24 -4.49 17.60
C ASP A 315 2.11 -5.74 17.86
N GLY A 316 2.34 -6.56 16.81
CA GLY A 316 3.12 -7.80 16.87
C GLY A 316 2.40 -8.98 17.53
N SER A 317 1.14 -8.82 17.95
CA SER A 317 0.41 -9.87 18.68
C SER A 317 -0.08 -11.00 17.78
N LEU A 318 -0.26 -10.74 16.48
CA LEU A 318 -0.75 -11.69 15.49
C LEU A 318 0.25 -11.88 14.35
N LEU A 319 0.19 -13.07 13.74
CA LEU A 319 0.83 -13.41 12.49
C LEU A 319 -0.21 -13.81 11.47
N ALA A 320 -0.25 -13.13 10.32
CA ALA A 320 -0.89 -13.62 9.12
C ALA A 320 0.10 -14.49 8.34
N PHE A 321 -0.38 -15.49 7.65
CA PHE A 321 0.45 -16.37 6.82
C PHE A 321 -0.41 -17.14 5.82
N VAL A 322 0.24 -17.66 4.80
CA VAL A 322 -0.39 -18.51 3.79
C VAL A 322 -0.21 -19.98 4.16
N SER A 323 -1.27 -20.79 4.00
CA SER A 323 -1.20 -22.22 4.29
C SER A 323 -2.10 -23.04 3.37
N ASN A 324 -1.63 -24.26 3.06
CA ASN A 324 -2.38 -25.28 2.32
C ASN A 324 -3.09 -26.30 3.23
N ARG A 325 -3.32 -25.99 4.52
CA ARG A 325 -3.84 -26.91 5.55
C ARG A 325 -5.25 -27.45 5.29
N LEU A 326 -6.03 -26.84 4.41
CA LEU A 326 -7.33 -27.38 3.98
C LEU A 326 -7.21 -28.59 3.03
N GLY A 327 -5.98 -29.08 2.79
CA GLY A 327 -5.73 -30.23 1.93
C GLY A 327 -5.92 -29.95 0.45
N SER A 328 -6.09 -28.68 0.08
CA SER A 328 -6.24 -28.23 -1.30
C SER A 328 -4.89 -27.83 -1.90
N ALA A 329 -4.79 -27.92 -3.22
CA ALA A 329 -3.65 -27.33 -3.94
C ALA A 329 -3.71 -25.78 -3.94
N THR A 330 -4.75 -25.21 -3.33
CA THR A 330 -5.01 -23.76 -3.30
C THR A 330 -4.63 -23.20 -1.92
N PRO A 331 -3.63 -22.32 -1.83
CA PRO A 331 -3.24 -21.67 -0.59
C PRO A 331 -4.34 -20.71 -0.11
N GLN A 332 -4.41 -20.56 1.21
CA GLN A 332 -5.37 -19.67 1.89
C GLN A 332 -4.65 -18.84 2.94
N VAL A 333 -5.18 -17.65 3.23
CA VAL A 333 -4.66 -16.76 4.28
C VAL A 333 -5.26 -17.12 5.63
N TYR A 334 -4.39 -17.29 6.62
CA TYR A 334 -4.71 -17.57 8.01
C TYR A 334 -4.10 -16.54 8.95
N VAL A 335 -4.66 -16.44 10.14
CA VAL A 335 -4.15 -15.62 11.24
C VAL A 335 -3.99 -16.48 12.48
N VAL A 336 -2.93 -16.26 13.26
CA VAL A 336 -2.63 -16.94 14.51
C VAL A 336 -2.00 -15.97 15.50
N PRO A 337 -2.18 -16.13 16.83
CA PRO A 337 -1.36 -15.40 17.81
C PRO A 337 0.13 -15.64 17.55
N SER A 338 0.96 -14.60 17.61
CA SER A 338 2.41 -14.72 17.36
C SER A 338 3.13 -15.67 18.33
N GLU A 339 2.62 -15.80 19.55
CA GLU A 339 3.09 -16.75 20.57
C GLU A 339 2.63 -18.21 20.29
N GLY A 340 1.75 -18.40 19.31
CA GLY A 340 1.20 -19.69 18.92
C GLY A 340 -0.25 -19.93 19.33
N GLY A 341 -0.92 -20.83 18.62
CA GLY A 341 -2.32 -21.12 18.84
C GLY A 341 -2.98 -21.88 17.70
N THR A 342 -4.31 -21.82 17.65
CA THR A 342 -5.10 -22.40 16.57
C THR A 342 -5.26 -21.37 15.46
N PRO A 343 -4.77 -21.65 14.24
CA PRO A 343 -4.93 -20.75 13.12
C PRO A 343 -6.41 -20.54 12.72
N GLU A 344 -6.78 -19.30 12.53
CA GLU A 344 -8.09 -18.87 12.03
C GLU A 344 -7.99 -18.63 10.51
N LEU A 345 -8.94 -19.17 9.75
CA LEU A 345 -9.05 -18.92 8.30
C LEU A 345 -9.63 -17.51 8.07
N LEU A 346 -8.90 -16.69 7.31
CA LEU A 346 -9.33 -15.31 6.99
C LEU A 346 -9.88 -15.18 5.57
N SER A 347 -9.22 -15.82 4.59
CA SER A 347 -9.64 -15.70 3.18
C SER A 347 -11.03 -16.30 2.94
N PRO A 348 -11.79 -15.82 1.94
CA PRO A 348 -13.16 -16.23 1.69
C PRO A 348 -13.21 -17.59 0.99
N TYR A 349 -12.81 -18.66 1.70
CA TYR A 349 -12.81 -20.01 1.17
C TYR A 349 -14.17 -20.67 1.35
N ARG A 350 -14.68 -21.30 0.29
CA ARG A 350 -15.79 -22.24 0.35
C ARG A 350 -15.39 -23.58 -0.26
N PHE A 351 -15.71 -24.65 0.47
CA PHE A 351 -15.41 -26.00 0.01
C PHE A 351 -16.02 -26.26 -1.39
N GLY A 352 -15.19 -26.71 -2.32
CA GLY A 352 -15.62 -27.02 -3.70
C GLY A 352 -15.62 -25.83 -4.68
N GLN A 353 -15.36 -24.61 -4.24
CA GLN A 353 -15.32 -23.46 -5.16
C GLN A 353 -13.92 -23.09 -5.64
N GLY A 354 -12.87 -23.63 -5.06
CA GLY A 354 -11.48 -23.26 -5.41
C GLY A 354 -11.25 -21.75 -5.29
N GLY A 355 -10.07 -21.37 -4.89
CA GLY A 355 -9.63 -19.96 -4.80
C GLY A 355 -8.19 -19.96 -4.35
N TRP A 356 -7.42 -19.03 -4.81
CA TRP A 356 -6.04 -18.83 -4.41
C TRP A 356 -5.96 -17.48 -3.69
N PHE A 357 -5.43 -17.48 -2.47
CA PHE A 357 -5.25 -16.29 -1.65
C PHE A 357 -3.90 -16.34 -0.98
N ALA A 358 -3.10 -15.28 -1.14
CA ALA A 358 -1.71 -15.21 -0.70
C ALA A 358 -1.28 -13.77 -0.43
N ASP A 359 0.00 -13.59 -0.14
CA ASP A 359 0.68 -12.31 0.03
C ASP A 359 -0.03 -11.41 1.07
N PRO A 360 -0.25 -11.92 2.31
CA PRO A 360 -0.87 -11.09 3.34
C PRO A 360 0.08 -10.01 3.82
N ASP A 361 -0.43 -8.78 3.97
CA ASP A 361 0.28 -7.68 4.61
C ASP A 361 -0.63 -6.88 5.56
N TRP A 362 -0.19 -6.70 6.80
CA TRP A 362 -0.93 -5.98 7.84
C TRP A 362 -0.79 -4.47 7.70
N SER A 363 -1.89 -3.76 7.87
CA SER A 363 -1.85 -2.31 8.00
C SER A 363 -0.99 -1.90 9.20
N PRO A 364 -0.10 -0.89 9.02
CA PRO A 364 0.77 -0.43 10.12
C PRO A 364 0.04 0.38 11.20
N ILE A 365 -1.24 0.73 10.99
CA ILE A 365 -2.00 1.60 11.90
C ILE A 365 -3.38 1.04 12.30
N ALA A 366 -3.89 0.01 11.61
CA ALA A 366 -5.24 -0.52 11.80
C ALA A 366 -5.24 -2.05 11.84
N ASN A 367 -6.30 -2.65 12.37
CA ASN A 367 -6.49 -4.10 12.35
C ASN A 367 -7.06 -4.55 10.99
N GLN A 368 -6.39 -4.16 9.92
CA GLN A 368 -6.73 -4.47 8.54
C GLN A 368 -5.61 -5.26 7.88
N LEU A 369 -5.99 -6.29 7.12
CA LEU A 369 -5.06 -7.14 6.39
C LEU A 369 -5.34 -7.03 4.90
N ALA A 370 -4.35 -6.61 4.13
CA ALA A 370 -4.37 -6.71 2.68
C ALA A 370 -3.88 -8.09 2.24
N PHE A 371 -4.37 -8.61 1.13
CA PHE A 371 -3.88 -9.85 0.51
C PHE A 371 -4.28 -9.91 -0.96
N ALA A 372 -3.53 -10.69 -1.73
CA ALA A 372 -3.86 -10.99 -3.11
C ALA A 372 -4.74 -12.23 -3.20
N GLY A 373 -5.64 -12.27 -4.18
CA GLY A 373 -6.41 -13.48 -4.40
C GLY A 373 -7.42 -13.40 -5.54
N GLY A 374 -7.98 -14.55 -5.86
CA GLY A 374 -9.01 -14.66 -6.86
C GLY A 374 -9.67 -16.02 -6.84
N ILE A 375 -10.91 -16.08 -7.31
CA ILE A 375 -11.60 -17.33 -7.59
C ILE A 375 -11.25 -17.72 -9.02
N ALA A 376 -10.82 -18.96 -9.21
CA ALA A 376 -10.63 -19.51 -10.54
C ALA A 376 -12.01 -19.60 -11.25
N ASP A 377 -12.33 -18.59 -12.03
CA ASP A 377 -13.46 -18.64 -12.96
C ASP A 377 -12.97 -19.23 -14.30
N ARG A 378 -13.77 -20.11 -14.91
CA ARG A 378 -13.48 -20.64 -16.25
C ARG A 378 -13.37 -19.54 -17.31
N ARG A 379 -13.94 -18.35 -17.06
CA ARG A 379 -13.94 -17.19 -17.98
C ARG A 379 -12.72 -16.28 -17.81
N THR A 380 -12.10 -16.27 -16.60
CA THR A 380 -10.96 -15.42 -16.26
C THR A 380 -9.95 -16.19 -15.42
N PRO A 381 -9.32 -17.26 -15.99
CA PRO A 381 -8.34 -18.01 -15.24
C PRO A 381 -7.11 -17.13 -14.92
N GLY A 382 -6.67 -17.13 -13.67
CA GLY A 382 -5.42 -16.50 -13.25
C GLY A 382 -5.46 -14.98 -13.12
N ARG A 383 -6.61 -14.37 -12.84
CA ARG A 383 -6.68 -12.97 -12.44
C ARG A 383 -6.79 -12.86 -10.92
N TYR A 384 -5.78 -12.23 -10.35
CA TYR A 384 -5.74 -11.92 -8.92
C TYR A 384 -6.02 -10.44 -8.70
N HIS A 385 -6.61 -10.15 -7.56
CA HIS A 385 -6.97 -8.81 -7.13
C HIS A 385 -6.54 -8.59 -5.70
N ILE A 386 -6.35 -7.34 -5.32
CA ILE A 386 -6.05 -6.96 -3.94
C ILE A 386 -7.36 -6.84 -3.16
N PHE A 387 -7.38 -7.49 -2.00
CA PHE A 387 -8.47 -7.46 -1.02
C PHE A 387 -7.98 -6.85 0.28
N ILE A 388 -8.87 -6.26 1.04
CA ILE A 388 -8.66 -5.85 2.42
C ILE A 388 -9.69 -6.56 3.29
N ALA A 389 -9.23 -7.23 4.35
CA ALA A 389 -10.07 -7.71 5.44
C ALA A 389 -9.98 -6.71 6.59
N ASP A 390 -11.12 -6.15 7.00
CA ASP A 390 -11.25 -5.31 8.17
C ASP A 390 -11.73 -6.17 9.34
N ARG A 391 -10.88 -6.38 10.34
CA ARG A 391 -11.14 -7.25 11.47
C ARG A 391 -11.82 -6.54 12.65
N ASP A 392 -11.91 -5.22 12.65
CA ASP A 392 -12.62 -4.44 13.66
C ASP A 392 -14.13 -4.39 13.39
N VAL A 393 -14.52 -4.69 12.16
CA VAL A 393 -15.94 -4.83 11.77
C VAL A 393 -16.33 -6.29 11.81
N GLY A 394 -17.42 -6.62 12.51
CA GLY A 394 -17.90 -8.01 12.67
C GLY A 394 -18.00 -8.77 11.34
N ASP A 395 -17.74 -10.10 11.39
CA ASP A 395 -17.69 -11.02 10.27
C ASP A 395 -16.55 -10.77 9.25
N ASN A 396 -15.43 -10.12 9.65
CA ASN A 396 -14.29 -9.85 8.78
C ASN A 396 -14.73 -9.24 7.44
N ARG A 397 -15.18 -8.00 7.45
CA ARG A 397 -15.61 -7.31 6.23
C ARG A 397 -14.53 -7.37 5.17
N LEU A 398 -14.82 -8.00 4.02
CA LEU A 398 -13.89 -8.11 2.90
C LEU A 398 -14.25 -7.10 1.81
N ILE A 399 -13.23 -6.36 1.40
CA ILE A 399 -13.33 -5.34 0.37
C ILE A 399 -12.39 -5.73 -0.77
N GLN A 400 -12.92 -5.85 -1.99
CA GLN A 400 -12.09 -6.00 -3.18
C GLN A 400 -11.65 -4.62 -3.67
N LEU A 401 -10.36 -4.32 -3.56
CA LEU A 401 -9.79 -3.00 -3.85
C LEU A 401 -9.48 -2.81 -5.34
N THR A 402 -8.97 -3.84 -6.02
CA THR A 402 -8.64 -3.75 -7.45
C THR A 402 -9.56 -4.64 -8.29
N ARG A 403 -9.80 -4.26 -9.57
CA ARG A 403 -10.72 -4.98 -10.47
C ARG A 403 -10.14 -5.22 -11.85
N GLU A 404 -9.06 -4.58 -12.21
CA GLU A 404 -8.44 -4.65 -13.53
C GLU A 404 -7.02 -5.20 -13.44
N GLY A 405 -6.62 -5.97 -14.46
CA GLY A 405 -5.30 -6.57 -14.55
C GLY A 405 -5.14 -7.79 -13.66
N ASN A 406 -3.90 -8.22 -13.44
CA ASN A 406 -3.47 -9.19 -12.47
C ASN A 406 -2.67 -8.45 -11.40
N ASN A 407 -3.05 -8.57 -10.12
CA ASN A 407 -2.49 -7.76 -9.03
C ASN A 407 -2.14 -8.68 -7.86
N GLU A 408 -0.88 -8.62 -7.43
CA GLU A 408 -0.28 -9.50 -6.42
C GLU A 408 0.66 -8.69 -5.51
N ASP A 409 1.18 -9.30 -4.46
CA ASP A 409 2.16 -8.73 -3.52
C ASP A 409 1.75 -7.34 -2.98
N PRO A 410 0.59 -7.17 -2.32
CA PRO A 410 0.25 -5.89 -1.72
C PRO A 410 1.15 -5.59 -0.52
N SER A 411 1.57 -4.32 -0.39
CA SER A 411 2.26 -3.83 0.80
C SER A 411 1.74 -2.44 1.19
N TRP A 412 1.40 -2.27 2.47
CA TRP A 412 0.87 -1.02 3.02
C TRP A 412 1.94 0.06 3.13
N ALA A 413 1.60 1.26 2.70
CA ALA A 413 2.35 2.46 3.07
C ALA A 413 2.14 2.77 4.56
N PRO A 414 3.10 3.49 5.21
CA PRO A 414 3.02 3.77 6.65
C PRO A 414 1.87 4.71 7.03
N ASP A 415 1.19 5.34 6.07
CA ASP A 415 0.00 6.14 6.31
C ASP A 415 -1.27 5.29 6.51
N GLY A 416 -1.18 3.96 6.30
CA GLY A 416 -2.28 3.01 6.43
C GLY A 416 -3.45 3.24 5.47
N ARG A 417 -3.20 3.98 4.39
CA ARG A 417 -4.17 4.31 3.36
C ARG A 417 -3.76 3.85 1.96
N HIS A 418 -2.48 3.94 1.64
CA HIS A 418 -1.97 3.53 0.33
C HIS A 418 -1.40 2.11 0.37
N LEU A 419 -1.57 1.40 -0.74
CA LEU A 419 -1.00 0.07 -0.97
C LEU A 419 -0.19 0.08 -2.26
N GLY A 420 1.08 -0.32 -2.15
CA GLY A 420 1.88 -0.73 -3.29
C GLY A 420 1.55 -2.17 -3.68
N PHE A 421 1.60 -2.50 -4.95
CA PHE A 421 1.36 -3.88 -5.40
C PHE A 421 1.98 -4.13 -6.78
N ARG A 422 2.33 -5.38 -7.05
CA ARG A 422 2.68 -5.86 -8.38
C ARG A 422 1.45 -5.81 -9.27
N SER A 423 1.57 -5.22 -10.44
CA SER A 423 0.47 -5.18 -11.40
C SER A 423 0.90 -5.62 -12.79
N GLU A 424 0.12 -6.51 -13.40
CA GLU A 424 0.25 -6.91 -14.79
C GLU A 424 -0.94 -6.38 -15.58
N ARG A 425 -0.66 -5.60 -16.62
CA ARG A 425 -1.64 -4.97 -17.48
C ARG A 425 -1.25 -5.18 -18.95
N ARG A 426 -2.12 -4.78 -19.89
CA ARG A 426 -1.83 -4.86 -21.33
C ARG A 426 -0.51 -4.20 -21.74
N ASN A 427 -0.06 -3.20 -21.00
CA ASN A 427 1.15 -2.42 -21.29
C ASN A 427 2.40 -2.98 -20.59
N GLY A 428 2.31 -4.15 -19.97
CA GLY A 428 3.41 -4.79 -19.23
C GLY A 428 3.20 -4.85 -17.72
N MET A 429 4.23 -5.33 -17.05
CA MET A 429 4.29 -5.47 -15.59
C MET A 429 4.90 -4.23 -14.94
N GLY A 430 4.65 -4.07 -13.66
CA GLY A 430 5.23 -3.00 -12.88
C GLY A 430 4.70 -2.91 -11.45
N VAL A 431 5.16 -1.89 -10.72
CA VAL A 431 4.66 -1.53 -9.41
C VAL A 431 3.58 -0.47 -9.57
N SER A 432 2.43 -0.70 -9.00
CA SER A 432 1.32 0.25 -8.93
C SER A 432 1.00 0.60 -7.48
N VAL A 433 0.35 1.73 -7.27
CA VAL A 433 -0.12 2.18 -5.96
C VAL A 433 -1.62 2.45 -6.06
N VAL A 434 -2.37 2.06 -5.04
CA VAL A 434 -3.79 2.36 -4.91
C VAL A 434 -4.08 3.04 -3.58
N ASP A 435 -4.91 4.06 -3.60
CA ASP A 435 -5.51 4.65 -2.40
C ASP A 435 -6.72 3.81 -1.98
N ALA A 436 -6.67 3.21 -0.81
CA ALA A 436 -7.74 2.35 -0.29
C ALA A 436 -9.05 3.11 -0.02
N ALA A 437 -8.98 4.41 0.22
CA ALA A 437 -10.16 5.23 0.49
C ALA A 437 -10.90 5.68 -0.78
N THR A 438 -10.17 5.98 -1.87
CA THR A 438 -10.77 6.46 -3.13
C THR A 438 -10.74 5.43 -4.25
N GLY A 439 -9.90 4.39 -4.15
CA GLY A 439 -9.63 3.42 -5.21
C GLY A 439 -8.81 4.00 -6.37
N ARG A 440 -8.34 5.23 -6.27
CA ARG A 440 -7.47 5.83 -7.28
C ARG A 440 -6.20 5.00 -7.39
N THR A 441 -5.94 4.50 -8.58
CA THR A 441 -4.75 3.68 -8.87
C THR A 441 -3.82 4.40 -9.82
N ARG A 442 -2.52 4.36 -9.54
CA ARG A 442 -1.46 4.89 -10.41
C ARG A 442 -0.35 3.88 -10.62
N VAL A 443 0.29 3.93 -11.79
CA VAL A 443 1.52 3.17 -12.04
C VAL A 443 2.69 3.98 -11.48
N LEU A 444 3.45 3.38 -10.58
CA LEU A 444 4.63 3.98 -9.98
C LEU A 444 5.88 3.67 -10.80
N VAL A 445 6.08 2.39 -11.14
CA VAL A 445 7.19 1.92 -11.97
C VAL A 445 6.64 1.03 -13.06
N ALA A 446 6.87 1.39 -14.32
CA ALA A 446 6.42 0.64 -15.48
C ALA A 446 7.55 -0.18 -16.11
N GLY A 447 7.21 -1.31 -16.76
CA GLY A 447 8.14 -2.09 -17.56
C GLY A 447 9.15 -2.88 -16.73
N VAL A 448 8.82 -3.25 -15.50
CA VAL A 448 9.64 -4.07 -14.62
C VAL A 448 8.85 -5.29 -14.17
N ASP A 449 9.51 -6.44 -14.11
CA ASP A 449 8.98 -7.66 -13.49
C ASP A 449 9.35 -7.64 -12.00
N ALA A 450 8.61 -6.83 -11.25
CA ALA A 450 8.80 -6.66 -9.83
C ALA A 450 8.01 -7.73 -9.07
N GLU A 451 8.62 -8.30 -8.04
CA GLU A 451 8.03 -9.28 -7.13
C GLU A 451 8.40 -8.94 -5.68
N ASP A 452 7.71 -9.54 -4.73
CA ASP A 452 7.97 -9.40 -3.29
C ASP A 452 8.07 -7.92 -2.85
N ILE A 453 7.02 -7.16 -3.07
CA ILE A 453 7.00 -5.72 -2.75
C ILE A 453 6.92 -5.52 -1.25
N ASP A 454 7.77 -4.63 -0.70
CA ASP A 454 7.70 -4.21 0.70
C ASP A 454 7.90 -2.70 0.83
N TRP A 455 6.93 -2.02 1.43
CA TRP A 455 6.93 -0.56 1.61
C TRP A 455 7.58 -0.19 2.94
N SER A 456 8.50 0.77 2.91
CA SER A 456 9.23 1.20 4.10
C SER A 456 8.33 1.89 5.13
N PRO A 457 8.70 1.86 6.41
CA PRO A 457 8.23 2.87 7.35
C PRO A 457 8.67 4.28 6.88
N THR A 458 8.15 5.33 7.51
CA THR A 458 8.60 6.70 7.23
C THR A 458 10.10 6.85 7.52
N LEU A 459 10.87 7.24 6.50
CA LEU A 459 12.32 7.37 6.59
C LEU A 459 12.70 8.70 7.24
N ARG A 460 13.10 8.61 8.52
CA ARG A 460 13.61 9.76 9.30
C ARG A 460 15.08 9.96 8.95
N GLY A 461 15.47 11.18 8.54
CA GLY A 461 16.89 11.49 8.31
C GLY A 461 17.72 11.31 9.59
N SER A 462 18.98 10.91 9.42
CA SER A 462 19.97 10.88 10.50
C SER A 462 20.14 12.30 11.09
N GLY A 463 19.37 12.64 12.13
CA GLY A 463 19.49 13.95 12.79
C GLY A 463 18.24 14.48 13.49
N GLN A 464 17.08 13.81 13.43
CA GLN A 464 15.94 14.26 14.24
C GLN A 464 15.93 13.58 15.61
N VAL A 465 16.36 14.35 16.61
CA VAL A 465 16.10 14.12 18.04
C VAL A 465 14.60 13.90 18.23
N ARG A 466 14.23 12.79 18.89
CA ARG A 466 12.86 12.56 19.36
C ARG A 466 12.33 13.82 20.03
N ARG A 467 11.38 14.51 19.42
CA ARG A 467 10.53 15.42 20.16
C ARG A 467 9.62 14.56 21.04
N SER A 468 9.86 14.59 22.34
CA SER A 468 8.87 14.15 23.33
C SER A 468 7.54 14.85 23.02
N PRO A 469 6.39 14.18 23.15
CA PRO A 469 5.09 14.82 23.03
C PRO A 469 4.97 15.81 24.19
N GLY A 470 5.35 17.07 23.91
CA GLY A 470 5.22 18.19 24.83
C GLY A 470 3.82 18.77 24.69
N ASN A 471 3.01 18.56 25.74
CA ASN A 471 1.88 19.37 26.18
C ASN A 471 1.04 20.08 25.08
N LEU A 472 0.00 19.39 24.62
CA LEU A 472 -1.20 20.06 24.15
C LEU A 472 -1.80 20.87 25.32
N PRO A 473 -2.22 22.12 25.10
CA PRO A 473 -2.95 22.88 26.13
C PRO A 473 -4.24 22.11 26.46
N ARG A 474 -4.43 21.79 27.72
CA ARG A 474 -5.73 21.32 28.22
C ARG A 474 -6.73 22.44 28.00
N GLU A 475 -7.72 22.21 27.15
CA GLU A 475 -8.92 23.03 27.12
C GLU A 475 -9.55 23.01 28.51
N GLY A 476 -9.57 24.17 29.13
CA GLY A 476 -10.31 24.45 30.34
C GLY A 476 -11.81 24.46 30.05
N ARG A 477 -12.55 23.95 31.00
CA ARG A 477 -14.02 23.83 31.11
C ARG A 477 -14.79 25.07 30.66
#